data_6e6384d807ec7ba1f62c81a2e37c1ecf
#
_entry.id   6e6384d807ec7ba1f62c81a2e37c1ecf
#
_cell.length_a   1.000
_cell.length_b   1.000
_cell.length_c   1.000
_cell.angle_alpha   90.00
_cell.angle_beta   90.00
_cell.angle_gamma   90.00
#
_symmetry.space_group_name_H-M   'P 1'
#
loop_
_entity.id
_entity.type
_entity.pdbx_description
1 polymer ?
#
loop_
_entity_poly.entity_id
_entity_poly.type
_entity_poly.pdbx_seq_one_letter_code
_entity_poly.pdbx_strand_id
1 'polypeptide(L)'
;MKKLLYILLSASLAAATACHHRSAASLGDFDISLYAPAYSSGFEIFGAEGMKSTILKTYAPWQGAEGEETQLFIARNGEQAPADFPGQVLDGDARRIVCMSSTYIAMLDAIGETGRVVGVSGIDYISNPDIQARRDSVGDVGYEGNINYELLLSLDPDLVLLYGVNGASSMEGKLKELNIPFMYVGDFLE
;
A
#
# COMPACT_ATOMS: atom_id res chain seq x y z
N MET A 1 -40.27 43.49 -16.27
CA MET A 1 -39.15 42.88 -16.99
C MET A 1 -37.93 42.60 -16.07
N LYS A 2 -37.48 43.54 -15.21
CA LYS A 2 -36.32 43.30 -14.30
C LYS A 2 -36.55 42.18 -13.29
N LYS A 3 -37.76 41.99 -12.74
CA LYS A 3 -38.07 40.91 -11.78
C LYS A 3 -38.04 39.50 -12.42
N LEU A 4 -38.39 39.39 -13.68
CA LEU A 4 -38.35 38.11 -14.42
C LEU A 4 -36.92 37.68 -14.74
N LEU A 5 -36.02 38.64 -14.95
CA LEU A 5 -34.61 38.41 -15.21
C LEU A 5 -33.87 37.87 -13.96
N TYR A 6 -34.24 38.33 -12.75
CA TYR A 6 -33.65 37.81 -11.51
C TYR A 6 -34.11 36.39 -11.18
N ILE A 7 -35.35 36.01 -11.55
CA ILE A 7 -35.85 34.64 -11.34
C ILE A 7 -35.16 33.67 -12.30
N LEU A 8 -34.87 34.08 -13.53
CA LEU A 8 -34.12 33.26 -14.49
C LEU A 8 -32.61 33.12 -14.09
N LEU A 9 -32.03 34.16 -13.50
CA LEU A 9 -30.63 34.13 -13.05
C LEU A 9 -30.47 33.27 -11.79
N SER A 10 -31.45 33.25 -10.88
CA SER A 10 -31.41 32.39 -9.70
C SER A 10 -31.67 30.91 -9.99
N ALA A 11 -32.43 30.61 -11.05
CA ALA A 11 -32.66 29.21 -11.49
C ALA A 11 -31.46 28.58 -12.18
N SER A 12 -30.59 29.37 -12.82
CA SER A 12 -29.38 28.86 -13.45
C SER A 12 -28.22 28.59 -12.48
N LEU A 13 -28.25 29.19 -11.26
CA LEU A 13 -27.20 28.97 -10.27
C LEU A 13 -27.43 27.72 -9.42
N ALA A 14 -28.67 27.19 -9.41
CA ALA A 14 -29.02 25.95 -8.67
C ALA A 14 -28.68 24.66 -9.42
N ALA A 15 -28.35 24.75 -10.71
CA ALA A 15 -28.02 23.57 -11.53
C ALA A 15 -26.52 23.16 -11.51
N ALA A 16 -25.65 23.95 -10.83
CA ALA A 16 -24.20 23.71 -10.87
C ALA A 16 -23.65 22.89 -9.68
N THR A 17 -24.51 22.45 -8.75
CA THR A 17 -24.10 21.60 -7.62
C THR A 17 -24.69 20.21 -7.69
N ALA A 18 -24.76 19.63 -8.89
CA ALA A 18 -24.82 18.18 -8.99
C ALA A 18 -23.41 17.65 -8.65
N CYS A 19 -23.09 17.60 -7.36
CA CYS A 19 -22.05 16.70 -6.90
C CYS A 19 -22.42 15.32 -7.44
N HIS A 20 -21.68 14.85 -8.44
CA HIS A 20 -21.64 13.44 -8.77
C HIS A 20 -21.17 12.73 -7.52
N HIS A 21 -22.12 12.34 -6.66
CA HIS A 21 -21.90 11.29 -5.69
C HIS A 21 -21.67 10.04 -6.55
N ARG A 22 -20.42 9.76 -6.92
CA ARG A 22 -20.05 8.43 -7.37
C ARG A 22 -20.44 7.53 -6.20
N SER A 23 -21.37 6.61 -6.43
CA SER A 23 -21.59 5.51 -5.49
C SER A 23 -20.22 4.94 -5.18
N ALA A 24 -19.88 4.80 -3.89
CA ALA A 24 -18.66 4.11 -3.51
C ALA A 24 -18.71 2.74 -4.22
N ALA A 25 -17.64 2.38 -4.91
CA ALA A 25 -17.53 1.07 -5.54
C ALA A 25 -17.71 0.00 -4.46
N SER A 26 -18.32 -1.11 -4.79
CA SER A 26 -18.34 -2.30 -3.95
C SER A 26 -17.04 -3.10 -4.19
N LEU A 27 -16.68 -3.99 -3.27
CA LEU A 27 -15.55 -4.89 -3.48
C LEU A 27 -15.74 -5.73 -4.75
N GLY A 28 -16.97 -6.13 -5.07
CA GLY A 28 -17.31 -6.90 -6.27
C GLY A 28 -17.07 -6.18 -7.59
N ASP A 29 -16.96 -4.85 -7.59
CA ASP A 29 -16.66 -4.06 -8.79
C ASP A 29 -15.18 -4.15 -9.20
N PHE A 30 -14.29 -4.60 -8.29
CA PHE A 30 -12.86 -4.82 -8.55
C PHE A 30 -12.62 -6.22 -9.15
N ASP A 31 -13.20 -6.48 -10.31
CA ASP A 31 -13.16 -7.76 -11.03
C ASP A 31 -12.27 -7.74 -12.30
N ILE A 32 -11.74 -6.56 -12.66
CA ILE A 32 -10.87 -6.41 -13.83
C ILE A 32 -9.44 -6.75 -13.44
N SER A 33 -8.90 -7.88 -13.92
CA SER A 33 -7.48 -8.20 -13.77
C SER A 33 -6.65 -7.22 -14.61
N LEU A 34 -5.96 -6.30 -13.95
CA LEU A 34 -5.08 -5.33 -14.59
C LEU A 34 -3.69 -5.90 -14.83
N TYR A 35 -3.23 -6.79 -13.95
CA TYR A 35 -1.95 -7.45 -14.05
C TYR A 35 -1.99 -8.80 -13.33
N ALA A 36 -1.66 -9.85 -14.08
CA ALA A 36 -1.38 -11.17 -13.56
C ALA A 36 0.02 -11.58 -14.12
N PRO A 37 1.01 -11.84 -13.24
CA PRO A 37 2.35 -12.21 -13.70
C PRO A 37 2.35 -13.50 -14.52
N ALA A 38 3.19 -13.57 -15.56
CA ALA A 38 3.28 -14.76 -16.41
C ALA A 38 4.09 -15.90 -15.76
N TYR A 39 4.97 -15.57 -14.81
CA TYR A 39 5.90 -16.52 -14.19
C TYR A 39 5.71 -16.64 -12.67
N SER A 40 5.19 -15.62 -12.03
CA SER A 40 4.83 -15.60 -10.62
C SER A 40 3.35 -15.96 -10.44
N SER A 41 3.01 -16.68 -9.38
CA SER A 41 1.63 -16.93 -8.96
C SER A 41 1.31 -16.26 -7.63
N GLY A 42 2.28 -15.50 -7.08
CA GLY A 42 2.20 -14.95 -5.73
C GLY A 42 1.33 -13.70 -5.61
N PHE A 43 0.94 -13.03 -6.73
CA PHE A 43 0.09 -11.84 -6.65
C PHE A 43 -0.67 -11.54 -7.93
N GLU A 44 -1.71 -10.73 -7.79
CA GLU A 44 -2.47 -10.12 -8.89
C GLU A 44 -2.91 -8.70 -8.53
N ILE A 45 -3.12 -7.87 -9.56
CA ILE A 45 -3.63 -6.50 -9.41
C ILE A 45 -4.99 -6.40 -10.08
N PHE A 46 -6.00 -5.97 -9.32
CA PHE A 46 -7.36 -5.78 -9.80
C PHE A 46 -7.73 -4.31 -9.83
N GLY A 47 -8.57 -3.96 -10.77
CA GLY A 47 -9.19 -2.63 -10.91
C GLY A 47 -10.69 -2.73 -11.04
N ALA A 48 -11.35 -1.57 -11.03
CA ALA A 48 -12.78 -1.41 -11.28
C ALA A 48 -13.03 -0.40 -12.40
N GLU A 49 -14.13 -0.55 -13.14
CA GLU A 49 -14.45 0.35 -14.25
C GLU A 49 -14.55 1.81 -13.79
N GLY A 50 -13.83 2.68 -14.47
CA GLY A 50 -13.82 4.12 -14.21
C GLY A 50 -13.08 4.55 -12.93
N MET A 51 -12.44 3.64 -12.20
CA MET A 51 -11.59 3.93 -11.06
C MET A 51 -10.10 3.92 -11.44
N LYS A 52 -9.30 4.65 -10.64
CA LYS A 52 -7.84 4.66 -10.73
C LYS A 52 -7.19 3.86 -9.60
N SER A 53 -7.92 3.68 -8.51
CA SER A 53 -7.50 2.84 -7.39
C SER A 53 -7.49 1.37 -7.80
N THR A 54 -6.65 0.60 -7.13
CA THR A 54 -6.44 -0.82 -7.43
C THR A 54 -6.42 -1.63 -6.15
N ILE A 55 -6.70 -2.92 -6.26
CA ILE A 55 -6.48 -3.89 -5.18
C ILE A 55 -5.33 -4.79 -5.60
N LEU A 56 -4.27 -4.80 -4.79
CA LEU A 56 -3.23 -5.82 -4.84
C LEU A 56 -3.65 -6.98 -3.96
N LYS A 57 -3.74 -8.18 -4.55
CA LYS A 57 -3.90 -9.44 -3.81
C LYS A 57 -2.59 -10.19 -3.79
N THR A 58 -2.18 -10.64 -2.62
CA THR A 58 -1.01 -11.51 -2.46
C THR A 58 -1.49 -12.88 -1.98
N TYR A 59 -1.10 -13.92 -2.67
CA TYR A 59 -1.46 -15.31 -2.40
C TYR A 59 -0.30 -16.02 -1.72
N ALA A 60 -0.62 -16.94 -0.80
CA ALA A 60 0.37 -17.65 0.00
C ALA A 60 1.47 -16.71 0.53
N PRO A 61 1.12 -15.67 1.32
CA PRO A 61 2.01 -14.57 1.67
C PRO A 61 3.26 -14.97 2.46
N TRP A 62 3.31 -16.20 2.99
CA TRP A 62 4.49 -16.80 3.63
C TRP A 62 4.55 -18.29 3.34
N GLN A 63 5.69 -18.91 3.62
CA GLN A 63 5.88 -20.33 3.42
C GLN A 63 4.90 -21.14 4.31
N GLY A 64 4.12 -22.01 3.67
CA GLY A 64 3.09 -22.83 4.34
C GLY A 64 1.73 -22.15 4.48
N ALA A 65 1.52 -21.02 3.79
CA ALA A 65 0.26 -20.26 3.79
C ALA A 65 -0.67 -20.62 2.61
N GLU A 66 -0.65 -21.86 2.16
CA GLU A 66 -1.53 -22.30 1.07
C GLU A 66 -3.00 -22.03 1.43
N GLY A 67 -3.67 -21.25 0.55
CA GLY A 67 -5.06 -20.84 0.74
C GLY A 67 -5.25 -19.53 1.53
N GLU A 68 -4.19 -18.96 2.08
CA GLU A 68 -4.23 -17.62 2.67
C GLU A 68 -4.02 -16.56 1.61
N GLU A 69 -4.69 -15.41 1.78
CA GLU A 69 -4.47 -14.23 0.94
C GLU A 69 -4.45 -12.96 1.79
N THR A 70 -3.71 -11.97 1.31
CA THR A 70 -3.76 -10.61 1.85
C THR A 70 -4.16 -9.63 0.75
N GLN A 71 -4.81 -8.54 1.14
CA GLN A 71 -5.28 -7.53 0.20
C GLN A 71 -4.86 -6.14 0.65
N LEU A 72 -4.40 -5.35 -0.32
CA LEU A 72 -4.04 -3.95 -0.12
C LEU A 72 -4.78 -3.10 -1.17
N PHE A 73 -5.66 -2.21 -0.71
CA PHE A 73 -6.26 -1.20 -1.56
C PHE A 73 -5.29 -0.04 -1.73
N ILE A 74 -4.95 0.28 -2.95
CA ILE A 74 -4.05 1.39 -3.29
C ILE A 74 -4.91 2.53 -3.81
N ALA A 75 -5.19 3.51 -2.95
CA ALA A 75 -6.03 4.64 -3.27
C ALA A 75 -5.35 5.57 -4.29
N ARG A 76 -6.13 6.06 -5.25
CA ARG A 76 -5.72 7.04 -6.25
C ARG A 76 -6.81 8.11 -6.38
N ASN A 77 -6.43 9.34 -6.72
CA ASN A 77 -7.37 10.46 -6.98
C ASN A 77 -8.34 10.75 -5.84
N GLY A 78 -7.99 10.45 -4.59
CA GLY A 78 -8.89 10.61 -3.43
C GLY A 78 -10.06 9.61 -3.40
N GLU A 79 -9.98 8.54 -4.18
CA GLU A 79 -10.96 7.46 -4.15
C GLU A 79 -10.82 6.68 -2.83
N GLN A 80 -11.94 6.20 -2.32
CA GLN A 80 -11.99 5.48 -1.05
C GLN A 80 -12.13 3.98 -1.29
N ALA A 81 -11.58 3.18 -0.39
CA ALA A 81 -11.81 1.74 -0.38
C ALA A 81 -13.30 1.44 -0.21
N PRO A 82 -13.81 0.35 -0.83
CA PRO A 82 -15.15 -0.15 -0.58
C PRO A 82 -15.40 -0.32 0.92
N ALA A 83 -16.63 -0.03 1.37
CA ALA A 83 -16.98 -0.14 2.79
C ALA A 83 -16.87 -1.59 3.34
N ASP A 84 -16.97 -2.56 2.45
CA ASP A 84 -16.84 -4.01 2.73
C ASP A 84 -15.42 -4.55 2.45
N PHE A 85 -14.44 -3.67 2.19
CA PHE A 85 -13.06 -4.08 1.91
C PHE A 85 -12.38 -4.64 3.17
N PRO A 86 -11.94 -5.92 3.15
CA PRO A 86 -11.41 -6.57 4.35
C PRO A 86 -9.92 -6.30 4.61
N GLY A 87 -9.23 -5.72 3.63
CA GLY A 87 -7.78 -5.51 3.64
C GLY A 87 -7.36 -4.17 4.22
N GLN A 88 -6.13 -3.81 3.95
CA GLN A 88 -5.55 -2.53 4.37
C GLN A 88 -5.62 -1.50 3.24
N VAL A 89 -5.48 -0.23 3.59
CA VAL A 89 -5.53 0.88 2.63
C VAL A 89 -4.20 1.61 2.64
N LEU A 90 -3.57 1.72 1.47
CA LEU A 90 -2.46 2.61 1.19
C LEU A 90 -3.01 3.86 0.50
N ASP A 91 -2.86 5.02 1.14
CA ASP A 91 -3.33 6.29 0.58
C ASP A 91 -2.27 6.89 -0.36
N GLY A 92 -2.44 6.64 -1.65
CA GLY A 92 -1.55 7.13 -2.69
C GLY A 92 -0.33 6.22 -2.95
N ASP A 93 0.81 6.85 -3.24
CA ASP A 93 2.06 6.15 -3.54
C ASP A 93 2.86 5.86 -2.27
N ALA A 94 3.42 4.67 -2.15
CA ALA A 94 4.40 4.36 -1.12
C ALA A 94 5.69 5.15 -1.39
N ARG A 95 5.91 6.24 -0.68
CA ARG A 95 7.10 7.11 -0.78
C ARG A 95 8.08 6.89 0.36
N ARG A 96 7.59 6.35 1.46
CA ARG A 96 8.35 6.07 2.69
C ARG A 96 8.17 4.60 3.03
N ILE A 97 9.14 3.79 2.66
CA ILE A 97 9.07 2.33 2.76
C ILE A 97 10.04 1.85 3.84
N VAL A 98 9.55 0.98 4.71
CA VAL A 98 10.38 0.20 5.63
C VAL A 98 10.51 -1.22 5.08
N CYS A 99 11.76 -1.69 4.93
CA CYS A 99 12.08 -3.01 4.40
C CYS A 99 12.56 -3.93 5.52
N MET A 100 11.80 -4.99 5.80
CA MET A 100 12.18 -5.97 6.83
C MET A 100 13.14 -7.06 6.31
N SER A 101 13.47 -7.03 5.01
CA SER A 101 14.47 -7.91 4.37
C SER A 101 15.40 -7.11 3.45
N SER A 102 16.67 -7.50 3.37
CA SER A 102 17.62 -6.96 2.40
C SER A 102 17.23 -7.28 0.94
N THR A 103 16.50 -8.36 0.70
CA THR A 103 15.96 -8.74 -0.61
C THR A 103 15.04 -7.64 -1.16
N TYR A 104 14.20 -7.04 -0.33
CA TYR A 104 13.29 -5.97 -0.77
C TYR A 104 14.03 -4.69 -1.16
N ILE A 105 15.17 -4.43 -0.49
CA ILE A 105 16.06 -3.32 -0.89
C ILE A 105 16.64 -3.60 -2.28
N ALA A 106 17.07 -4.84 -2.55
CA ALA A 106 17.58 -5.22 -3.87
C ALA A 106 16.50 -5.12 -4.95
N MET A 107 15.24 -5.47 -4.65
CA MET A 107 14.11 -5.29 -5.56
C MET A 107 13.83 -3.82 -5.86
N LEU A 108 13.84 -2.94 -4.82
CA LEU A 108 13.69 -1.50 -5.00
C LEU A 108 14.86 -0.88 -5.77
N ASP A 109 16.08 -1.39 -5.56
CA ASP A 109 17.29 -0.98 -6.31
C ASP A 109 17.15 -1.32 -7.80
N ALA A 110 16.70 -2.52 -8.11
CA ALA A 110 16.51 -2.98 -9.49
C ALA A 110 15.53 -2.10 -10.30
N ILE A 111 14.61 -1.40 -9.63
CA ILE A 111 13.67 -0.48 -10.25
C ILE A 111 14.02 1.01 -10.00
N GLY A 112 15.19 1.29 -9.39
CA GLY A 112 15.67 2.65 -9.15
C GLY A 112 14.95 3.41 -8.02
N GLU A 113 14.32 2.70 -7.07
CA GLU A 113 13.47 3.29 -6.03
C GLU A 113 14.04 3.15 -4.61
N THR A 114 15.36 2.90 -4.46
CA THR A 114 16.03 2.85 -3.16
C THR A 114 15.84 4.13 -2.34
N GLY A 115 15.68 5.28 -3.01
CA GLY A 115 15.43 6.58 -2.38
C GLY A 115 14.17 6.62 -1.49
N ARG A 116 13.23 5.69 -1.68
CA ARG A 116 12.01 5.57 -0.87
C ARG A 116 12.22 4.81 0.43
N VAL A 117 13.34 4.09 0.59
CA VAL A 117 13.62 3.33 1.81
C VAL A 117 14.00 4.29 2.94
N VAL A 118 13.18 4.35 3.99
CA VAL A 118 13.37 5.18 5.18
C VAL A 118 13.77 4.38 6.41
N GLY A 119 13.56 3.06 6.39
CA GLY A 119 13.92 2.17 7.48
C GLY A 119 14.20 0.75 7.00
N VAL A 120 15.03 0.06 7.75
CA VAL A 120 15.46 -1.31 7.45
C VAL A 120 15.56 -2.14 8.72
N SER A 121 15.51 -3.46 8.55
CA SER A 121 15.88 -4.41 9.61
C SER A 121 17.38 -4.69 9.54
N GLY A 122 18.14 -4.26 10.57
CA GLY A 122 19.55 -4.55 10.71
C GLY A 122 20.46 -3.88 9.67
N ILE A 123 20.61 -2.58 9.78
CA ILE A 123 21.38 -1.76 8.83
C ILE A 123 22.82 -2.21 8.63
N ASP A 124 23.42 -2.86 9.62
CA ASP A 124 24.78 -3.37 9.52
C ASP A 124 24.94 -4.55 8.54
N TYR A 125 23.83 -5.20 8.19
CA TYR A 125 23.79 -6.31 7.23
C TYR A 125 23.38 -5.87 5.82
N ILE A 126 23.08 -4.60 5.63
CA ILE A 126 22.69 -4.05 4.32
C ILE A 126 23.94 -3.67 3.53
N SER A 127 24.19 -4.35 2.42
CA SER A 127 25.36 -4.08 1.56
C SER A 127 25.07 -3.11 0.41
N ASN A 128 23.81 -2.70 0.21
CA ASN A 128 23.43 -1.79 -0.87
C ASN A 128 24.14 -0.44 -0.69
N PRO A 129 24.89 0.05 -1.72
CA PRO A 129 25.72 1.24 -1.62
C PRO A 129 24.93 2.53 -1.37
N ASP A 130 23.71 2.65 -1.93
CA ASP A 130 22.86 3.84 -1.75
C ASP A 130 22.34 3.92 -0.30
N ILE A 131 21.98 2.79 0.28
CA ILE A 131 21.56 2.74 1.69
C ILE A 131 22.76 3.06 2.59
N GLN A 132 23.94 2.49 2.31
CA GLN A 132 25.14 2.75 3.10
C GLN A 132 25.61 4.22 3.01
N ALA A 133 25.50 4.84 1.85
CA ALA A 133 25.85 6.26 1.67
C ALA A 133 24.98 7.22 2.50
N ARG A 134 23.77 6.82 2.85
CA ARG A 134 22.80 7.61 3.65
C ARG A 134 22.38 6.90 4.95
N ARG A 135 23.21 6.00 5.47
CA ARG A 135 22.87 5.16 6.63
C ARG A 135 22.45 5.97 7.86
N ASP A 136 22.98 7.19 8.06
CA ASP A 136 22.63 8.06 9.19
C ASP A 136 21.19 8.62 9.08
N SER A 137 20.57 8.53 7.90
CA SER A 137 19.20 8.99 7.62
C SER A 137 18.21 7.84 7.41
N VAL A 138 18.69 6.60 7.42
CA VAL A 138 17.85 5.39 7.33
C VAL A 138 17.76 4.76 8.72
N GLY A 139 16.53 4.60 9.23
CA GLY A 139 16.34 4.04 10.58
C GLY A 139 16.60 2.54 10.61
N ASP A 140 17.35 2.07 11.59
CA ASP A 140 17.39 0.64 11.92
C ASP A 140 16.26 0.30 12.89
N VAL A 141 15.18 -0.27 12.38
CA VAL A 141 14.00 -0.61 13.18
C VAL A 141 14.16 -1.90 14.00
N GLY A 142 15.32 -2.55 13.90
CA GLY A 142 15.58 -3.81 14.59
C GLY A 142 15.05 -5.02 13.84
N TYR A 143 14.95 -6.15 14.53
CA TYR A 143 14.57 -7.44 13.97
C TYR A 143 13.22 -7.90 14.49
N GLU A 144 12.59 -8.82 13.79
CA GLU A 144 11.39 -9.47 14.26
C GLU A 144 11.59 -10.05 15.67
N GLY A 145 10.64 -9.78 16.56
CA GLY A 145 10.74 -10.09 17.98
C GLY A 145 11.42 -9.01 18.85
N ASN A 146 12.11 -8.02 18.25
CA ASN A 146 12.72 -6.88 18.95
C ASN A 146 12.67 -5.60 18.09
N ILE A 147 11.48 -5.21 17.69
CA ILE A 147 11.24 -4.03 16.86
C ILE A 147 11.17 -2.76 17.71
N ASN A 148 11.88 -1.73 17.29
CA ASN A 148 11.75 -0.39 17.83
C ASN A 148 10.56 0.33 17.18
N TYR A 149 9.36 0.14 17.75
CA TYR A 149 8.13 0.75 17.24
C TYR A 149 8.09 2.27 17.40
N GLU A 150 8.83 2.84 18.35
CA GLU A 150 8.93 4.31 18.49
C GLU A 150 9.70 4.89 17.30
N LEU A 151 10.81 4.28 16.93
CA LEU A 151 11.55 4.65 15.74
C LEU A 151 10.71 4.41 14.48
N LEU A 152 10.08 3.26 14.35
CA LEU A 152 9.20 2.94 13.21
C LEU A 152 8.14 4.03 13.02
N LEU A 153 7.44 4.45 14.07
CA LEU A 153 6.46 5.53 14.03
C LEU A 153 7.10 6.88 13.64
N SER A 154 8.28 7.18 14.17
CA SER A 154 8.97 8.44 13.86
C SER A 154 9.43 8.54 12.40
N LEU A 155 9.62 7.39 11.75
CA LEU A 155 9.93 7.31 10.33
C LEU A 155 8.70 7.58 9.45
N ASP A 156 7.49 7.60 10.03
CA ASP A 156 6.23 7.88 9.33
C ASP A 156 6.12 7.10 8.00
N PRO A 157 6.15 5.76 8.03
CA PRO A 157 6.15 4.97 6.81
C PRO A 157 4.77 4.88 6.19
N ASP A 158 4.71 5.01 4.85
CA ASP A 158 3.50 4.71 4.07
C ASP A 158 3.25 3.21 3.96
N LEU A 159 4.34 2.41 3.96
CA LEU A 159 4.29 0.97 3.73
C LEU A 159 5.44 0.25 4.43
N VAL A 160 5.13 -0.89 5.04
CA VAL A 160 6.13 -1.83 5.55
C VAL A 160 6.12 -3.10 4.71
N LEU A 161 7.27 -3.49 4.16
CA LEU A 161 7.43 -4.75 3.44
C LEU A 161 7.85 -5.83 4.44
N LEU A 162 7.00 -6.85 4.59
CA LEU A 162 7.15 -7.95 5.53
C LEU A 162 7.51 -9.26 4.82
N TYR A 163 8.17 -10.12 5.55
CA TYR A 163 8.26 -11.54 5.23
C TYR A 163 7.60 -12.37 6.35
N GLY A 164 7.27 -13.61 6.05
CA GLY A 164 6.83 -14.57 7.05
C GLY A 164 7.58 -15.89 6.86
N VAL A 165 7.93 -16.52 7.99
CA VAL A 165 8.61 -17.83 8.00
C VAL A 165 7.79 -18.77 8.88
N ASN A 166 7.19 -19.78 8.25
CA ASN A 166 6.27 -20.74 8.93
C ASN A 166 5.08 -20.05 9.64
N GLY A 167 4.65 -18.90 9.17
CA GLY A 167 3.53 -18.13 9.72
C GLY A 167 3.62 -16.66 9.43
N ALA A 168 2.58 -15.92 9.78
CA ALA A 168 2.52 -14.47 9.69
C ALA A 168 3.59 -13.81 10.58
N SER A 169 4.07 -12.65 10.16
CA SER A 169 5.00 -11.84 10.96
C SER A 169 4.39 -11.44 12.30
N SER A 170 5.17 -11.51 13.37
CA SER A 170 4.78 -11.03 14.69
C SER A 170 4.48 -9.52 14.73
N MET A 171 4.92 -8.75 13.73
CA MET A 171 4.65 -7.32 13.58
C MET A 171 3.21 -7.02 13.14
N GLU A 172 2.54 -7.96 12.47
CA GLU A 172 1.25 -7.73 11.80
C GLU A 172 0.20 -7.11 12.73
N GLY A 173 0.01 -7.70 13.91
CA GLY A 173 -0.96 -7.22 14.89
C GLY A 173 -0.68 -5.78 15.32
N LYS A 174 0.60 -5.44 15.54
CA LYS A 174 1.00 -4.09 15.97
C LYS A 174 0.90 -3.08 14.86
N LEU A 175 1.24 -3.44 13.62
CA LEU A 175 1.09 -2.56 12.46
C LEU A 175 -0.39 -2.23 12.20
N LYS A 176 -1.29 -3.21 12.32
CA LYS A 176 -2.74 -2.99 12.25
C LYS A 176 -3.24 -2.03 13.33
N GLU A 177 -2.80 -2.23 14.59
CA GLU A 177 -3.13 -1.34 15.72
C GLU A 177 -2.67 0.12 15.45
N LEU A 178 -1.50 0.28 14.84
CA LEU A 178 -0.91 1.58 14.51
C LEU A 178 -1.43 2.17 13.19
N ASN A 179 -2.30 1.46 12.47
CA ASN A 179 -2.79 1.82 11.14
C ASN A 179 -1.66 2.05 10.11
N ILE A 180 -0.57 1.30 10.21
CA ILE A 180 0.54 1.33 9.26
C ILE A 180 0.30 0.23 8.22
N PRO A 181 0.11 0.57 6.94
CA PRO A 181 -0.06 -0.42 5.89
C PRO A 181 1.18 -1.31 5.74
N PHE A 182 0.97 -2.58 5.49
CA PHE A 182 2.04 -3.51 5.19
C PHE A 182 1.62 -4.48 4.09
N MET A 183 2.60 -5.05 3.43
CA MET A 183 2.39 -6.17 2.51
C MET A 183 3.48 -7.22 2.69
N TYR A 184 3.11 -8.45 2.43
CA TYR A 184 4.07 -9.55 2.33
C TYR A 184 4.64 -9.59 0.91
N VAL A 185 5.94 -9.84 0.83
CA VAL A 185 6.62 -10.11 -0.43
C VAL A 185 7.23 -11.50 -0.32
N GLY A 186 6.67 -12.43 -1.11
CA GLY A 186 7.05 -13.84 -1.07
C GLY A 186 8.27 -14.12 -1.95
N ASP A 187 9.41 -13.55 -1.59
CA ASP A 187 10.69 -13.70 -2.32
C ASP A 187 11.23 -15.14 -2.37
N PHE A 188 10.63 -16.04 -1.60
CA PHE A 188 10.96 -17.47 -1.57
C PHE A 188 10.07 -18.32 -2.52
N LEU A 189 9.05 -17.73 -3.12
CA LEU A 189 8.12 -18.42 -4.02
C LEU A 189 8.50 -18.27 -5.49
N GLU A 190 9.49 -17.44 -5.80
CA GLU A 190 9.83 -16.99 -7.15
C GLU A 190 11.20 -17.56 -7.60
#